data_fabe71b64ec827246f713db8195b2c2e
#
_entry.id   fabe71b64ec827246f713db8195b2c2e
#
_cell.length_a   1.000
_cell.length_b   1.000
_cell.length_c   1.000
_cell.angle_alpha   90.00
_cell.angle_beta   90.00
_cell.angle_gamma   90.00
#
_symmetry.space_group_name_H-M   'P 1'
#
loop_
_entity.id
_entity.type
_entity.pdbx_description
1 polymer ?
#
loop_
_entity_poly.entity_id
_entity_poly.type
_entity_poly.pdbx_seq_one_letter_code
_entity_poly.pdbx_strand_id
1 'polypeptide(L)'
;VYEMPFDSFDRERKGLFTRRFYRAVAPWTTENPIFLHLTSSNPETVRTAVDQCAETGYEMIILSFGSGANAEDISEANTAKFRELVDYARSKGIEMGCYSLLASRWISDEVDVINPETGHRGGMTFGSSPCLCSDWGYEYFDKIRTFFERTGMRCFEHDGSYPGDVCASTSHAHHKGLADSQWNQFRKITELYHWMRAEGIYLNVPDFYFLNGSTKTSIGYRETNWSLPRDRQLMHTRQLNYDCTWERIPSSLWSFVPLVEYHGGGAAATLEPLREHLSEYRTLMVQNYGAGVQACYRGPRLYDTPETKAAVVEVIDWYKRYREIRNSD
;
A
#
# COMPACT_ATOMS: atom_id res chain seq x y z
N VAL A 1 -23.12 -0.69 8.25
CA VAL A 1 -23.21 -2.07 7.76
C VAL A 1 -23.77 -2.01 6.34
N TYR A 2 -23.06 -2.64 5.39
CA TYR A 2 -23.52 -2.79 4.03
C TYR A 2 -23.88 -4.25 3.82
N GLU A 3 -25.10 -4.48 3.41
CA GLU A 3 -25.56 -5.81 3.04
C GLU A 3 -25.65 -5.87 1.51
N MET A 4 -25.05 -6.88 0.92
CA MET A 4 -25.27 -7.21 -0.50
C MET A 4 -26.43 -8.21 -0.57
N PRO A 5 -27.63 -7.78 -0.93
CA PRO A 5 -28.82 -8.66 -0.95
C PRO A 5 -28.82 -9.57 -2.19
N PHE A 6 -27.66 -9.94 -2.69
CA PHE A 6 -27.48 -10.77 -3.86
C PHE A 6 -26.50 -11.90 -3.55
N ASP A 7 -26.93 -13.11 -3.82
CA ASP A 7 -26.06 -14.28 -3.84
C ASP A 7 -26.38 -15.15 -5.07
N SER A 8 -25.42 -15.95 -5.49
CA SER A 8 -25.55 -16.85 -6.63
C SER A 8 -24.57 -17.99 -6.51
N PHE A 9 -25.00 -19.19 -6.89
CA PHE A 9 -24.08 -20.32 -7.09
C PHE A 9 -23.21 -20.14 -8.34
N ASP A 10 -23.60 -19.24 -9.25
CA ASP A 10 -22.80 -18.83 -10.40
C ASP A 10 -21.73 -17.82 -9.94
N ARG A 11 -20.47 -18.27 -9.90
CA ARG A 11 -19.32 -17.48 -9.44
C ARG A 11 -19.09 -16.24 -10.31
N GLU A 12 -19.33 -16.33 -11.62
CA GLU A 12 -19.15 -15.19 -12.54
C GLU A 12 -20.15 -14.10 -12.22
N ARG A 13 -21.42 -14.46 -12.07
CA ARG A 13 -22.46 -13.49 -11.68
C ARG A 13 -22.19 -12.86 -10.33
N LYS A 14 -21.73 -13.64 -9.36
CA LYS A 14 -21.37 -13.14 -8.03
C LYS A 14 -20.19 -12.17 -8.12
N GLY A 15 -19.14 -12.52 -8.85
CA GLY A 15 -17.97 -11.65 -9.06
C GLY A 15 -18.33 -10.34 -9.77
N LEU A 16 -19.13 -10.39 -10.83
CA LEU A 16 -19.61 -9.21 -11.55
C LEU A 16 -20.46 -8.29 -10.65
N PHE A 17 -21.37 -8.88 -9.88
CA PHE A 17 -22.16 -8.10 -8.93
C PHE A 17 -21.30 -7.42 -7.86
N THR A 18 -20.34 -8.14 -7.31
CA THR A 18 -19.40 -7.59 -6.32
C THR A 18 -18.61 -6.41 -6.88
N ARG A 19 -18.09 -6.50 -8.11
CA ARG A 19 -17.39 -5.40 -8.78
C ARG A 19 -18.28 -4.18 -8.99
N ARG A 20 -19.52 -4.39 -9.48
CA ARG A 20 -20.50 -3.31 -9.66
C ARG A 20 -20.86 -2.63 -8.35
N PHE A 21 -21.02 -3.40 -7.28
CA PHE A 21 -21.27 -2.87 -5.96
C PHE A 21 -20.15 -1.95 -5.51
N TYR A 22 -18.89 -2.43 -5.51
CA TYR A 22 -17.74 -1.61 -5.11
C TYR A 22 -17.58 -0.39 -6.01
N ARG A 23 -17.76 -0.52 -7.31
CA ARG A 23 -17.70 0.62 -8.23
C ARG A 23 -18.78 1.67 -7.94
N ALA A 24 -19.96 1.26 -7.52
CA ALA A 24 -21.06 2.17 -7.18
C ALA A 24 -20.80 2.92 -5.86
N VAL A 25 -20.28 2.24 -4.84
CA VAL A 25 -20.10 2.84 -3.49
C VAL A 25 -18.71 3.42 -3.24
N ALA A 26 -17.69 2.92 -3.95
CA ALA A 26 -16.29 3.29 -3.78
C ALA A 26 -15.53 3.14 -5.11
N PRO A 27 -15.78 4.01 -6.12
CA PRO A 27 -15.21 3.86 -7.47
C PRO A 27 -13.69 3.86 -7.49
N TRP A 28 -13.02 4.49 -6.53
CA TRP A 28 -11.57 4.46 -6.38
C TRP A 28 -11.00 3.06 -6.16
N THR A 29 -11.79 2.08 -5.73
CA THR A 29 -11.33 0.68 -5.59
C THR A 29 -11.02 0.02 -6.93
N THR A 30 -11.42 0.61 -8.03
CA THR A 30 -11.09 0.17 -9.39
C THR A 30 -9.83 0.84 -9.95
N GLU A 31 -9.26 1.83 -9.25
CA GLU A 31 -7.97 2.40 -9.61
C GLU A 31 -6.88 1.33 -9.44
N ASN A 32 -6.04 1.17 -10.46
CA ASN A 32 -5.03 0.11 -10.45
C ASN A 32 -3.74 0.60 -11.14
N PRO A 33 -3.03 1.57 -10.55
CA PRO A 33 -1.76 2.03 -11.08
C PRO A 33 -0.70 0.94 -10.99
N ILE A 34 0.26 0.99 -11.90
CA ILE A 34 1.40 0.10 -11.94
C ILE A 34 2.55 0.75 -11.17
N PHE A 35 2.94 0.17 -10.04
CA PHE A 35 3.89 0.80 -9.15
C PHE A 35 5.05 -0.11 -8.71
N LEU A 36 6.19 0.53 -8.46
CA LEU A 36 7.37 -0.06 -7.81
C LEU A 36 7.40 0.38 -6.34
N HIS A 37 7.62 -0.57 -5.42
CA HIS A 37 7.95 -0.28 -4.03
C HIS A 37 9.48 -0.17 -3.89
N LEU A 38 9.98 1.05 -3.93
CA LEU A 38 11.40 1.32 -3.89
C LEU A 38 11.95 1.25 -2.47
N THR A 39 13.01 0.49 -2.27
CA THR A 39 13.63 0.25 -0.94
C THR A 39 14.68 1.28 -0.55
N SER A 40 14.80 2.39 -1.27
CA SER A 40 15.78 3.44 -0.98
C SER A 40 15.21 4.83 -1.25
N SER A 41 15.54 5.79 -0.40
CA SER A 41 15.28 7.23 -0.61
C SER A 41 16.57 8.00 -1.01
N ASN A 42 17.66 7.29 -1.35
CA ASN A 42 18.86 7.92 -1.91
C ASN A 42 18.51 8.57 -3.27
N PRO A 43 18.86 9.84 -3.52
CA PRO A 43 18.47 10.55 -4.73
C PRO A 43 18.93 9.88 -6.04
N GLU A 44 20.12 9.32 -6.10
CA GLU A 44 20.61 8.63 -7.30
C GLU A 44 19.83 7.35 -7.58
N THR A 45 19.56 6.56 -6.53
CA THR A 45 18.74 5.34 -6.63
C THR A 45 17.31 5.68 -7.07
N VAL A 46 16.72 6.74 -6.50
CA VAL A 46 15.37 7.19 -6.89
C VAL A 46 15.34 7.62 -8.34
N ARG A 47 16.30 8.44 -8.81
CA ARG A 47 16.35 8.86 -10.21
C ARG A 47 16.51 7.69 -11.17
N THR A 48 17.39 6.74 -10.85
CA THR A 48 17.54 5.50 -11.63
C THR A 48 16.23 4.70 -11.68
N ALA A 49 15.54 4.55 -10.55
CA ALA A 49 14.27 3.84 -10.50
C ALA A 49 13.17 4.57 -11.29
N VAL A 50 13.14 5.90 -11.26
CA VAL A 50 12.23 6.73 -12.07
C VAL A 50 12.47 6.50 -13.56
N ASP A 51 13.73 6.54 -14.02
CA ASP A 51 14.07 6.27 -15.41
C ASP A 51 13.65 4.85 -15.83
N GLN A 52 13.90 3.85 -14.98
CA GLN A 52 13.47 2.49 -15.23
C GLN A 52 11.94 2.34 -15.29
N CYS A 53 11.21 3.02 -14.41
CA CYS A 53 9.74 3.06 -14.46
C CYS A 53 9.24 3.66 -15.78
N ALA A 54 9.80 4.80 -16.19
CA ALA A 54 9.43 5.46 -17.44
C ALA A 54 9.73 4.58 -18.67
N GLU A 55 10.87 3.92 -18.70
CA GLU A 55 11.30 3.04 -19.78
C GLU A 55 10.50 1.74 -19.89
N THR A 56 9.91 1.27 -18.77
CA THR A 56 9.16 0.01 -18.74
C THR A 56 7.64 0.20 -18.69
N GLY A 57 7.18 1.47 -18.66
CA GLY A 57 5.77 1.77 -18.61
C GLY A 57 5.13 1.67 -17.22
N TYR A 58 5.91 1.59 -16.15
CA TYR A 58 5.41 1.80 -14.79
C TYR A 58 4.88 3.24 -14.65
N GLU A 59 4.01 3.46 -13.67
CA GLU A 59 3.26 4.72 -13.55
C GLU A 59 3.58 5.44 -12.23
N MET A 60 4.06 4.70 -11.23
CA MET A 60 4.23 5.21 -9.87
C MET A 60 5.38 4.55 -9.13
N ILE A 61 5.99 5.29 -8.21
CA ILE A 61 6.95 4.78 -7.23
C ILE A 61 6.42 5.08 -5.82
N ILE A 62 6.39 4.07 -4.97
CA ILE A 62 6.17 4.23 -3.54
C ILE A 62 7.50 4.03 -2.83
N LEU A 63 7.97 5.05 -2.09
CA LEU A 63 9.10 4.90 -1.18
C LEU A 63 8.65 4.02 -0.01
N SER A 64 9.02 2.75 -0.05
CA SER A 64 8.52 1.68 0.80
C SER A 64 9.04 1.79 2.24
N PHE A 65 8.47 0.99 3.13
CA PHE A 65 9.04 0.81 4.46
C PHE A 65 10.53 0.41 4.36
N GLY A 66 11.35 0.92 5.29
CA GLY A 66 12.81 0.71 5.27
C GLY A 66 13.57 1.48 4.19
N SER A 67 12.92 2.29 3.36
CA SER A 67 13.58 3.12 2.34
C SER A 67 14.38 4.30 2.92
N GLY A 68 14.10 4.68 4.17
CA GLY A 68 14.66 5.87 4.80
C GLY A 68 13.87 7.15 4.46
N ALA A 69 12.75 7.06 3.75
CA ALA A 69 11.83 8.19 3.62
C ALA A 69 11.09 8.43 4.93
N ASN A 70 11.02 9.69 5.37
CA ASN A 70 10.30 10.07 6.57
C ASN A 70 9.31 11.21 6.28
N ALA A 71 8.04 10.85 6.20
CA ALA A 71 6.95 11.81 5.97
C ALA A 71 6.59 12.64 7.21
N GLU A 72 7.11 12.30 8.38
CA GLU A 72 6.93 13.06 9.62
C GLU A 72 7.99 14.16 9.80
N ASP A 73 9.06 14.13 9.00
CA ASP A 73 10.08 15.19 8.96
C ASP A 73 9.67 16.26 7.95
N ILE A 74 9.08 17.34 8.45
CA ILE A 74 8.64 18.50 7.66
C ILE A 74 9.68 19.61 7.56
N SER A 75 10.95 19.35 7.93
CA SER A 75 12.04 20.28 7.74
C SER A 75 12.17 20.72 6.28
N GLU A 76 12.65 21.95 6.05
CA GLU A 76 12.86 22.45 4.70
C GLU A 76 13.82 21.57 3.90
N ALA A 77 14.88 21.08 4.53
CA ALA A 77 15.86 20.21 3.88
C ALA A 77 15.22 18.90 3.39
N ASN A 78 14.39 18.24 4.22
CA ASN A 78 13.74 17.00 3.86
C ASN A 78 12.65 17.23 2.78
N THR A 79 11.80 18.22 2.96
CA THR A 79 10.72 18.49 2.00
C THR A 79 11.25 19.00 0.66
N ALA A 80 12.30 19.84 0.64
CA ALA A 80 12.94 20.30 -0.60
C ALA A 80 13.59 19.14 -1.37
N LYS A 81 14.29 18.23 -0.67
CA LYS A 81 14.84 17.00 -1.28
C LYS A 81 13.77 16.20 -1.99
N PHE A 82 12.65 15.91 -1.32
CA PHE A 82 11.60 15.10 -1.92
C PHE A 82 10.82 15.84 -3.01
N ARG A 83 10.64 17.15 -2.90
CA ARG A 83 10.05 17.97 -3.98
C ARG A 83 10.86 17.88 -5.26
N GLU A 84 12.20 18.02 -5.17
CA GLU A 84 13.10 17.88 -6.33
C GLU A 84 12.96 16.51 -7.00
N LEU A 85 12.86 15.42 -6.20
CA LEU A 85 12.68 14.07 -6.71
C LEU A 85 11.29 13.87 -7.34
N VAL A 86 10.25 14.42 -6.74
CA VAL A 86 8.89 14.41 -7.29
C VAL A 86 8.83 15.16 -8.62
N ASP A 87 9.45 16.34 -8.70
CA ASP A 87 9.50 17.14 -9.94
C ASP A 87 10.25 16.38 -11.04
N TYR A 88 11.36 15.72 -10.69
CA TYR A 88 12.08 14.86 -11.64
C TYR A 88 11.19 13.70 -12.12
N ALA A 89 10.56 12.97 -11.21
CA ALA A 89 9.68 11.85 -11.56
C ALA A 89 8.53 12.30 -12.46
N ARG A 90 7.89 13.42 -12.10
CA ARG A 90 6.79 13.99 -12.88
C ARG A 90 7.23 14.43 -14.27
N SER A 91 8.45 14.93 -14.43
CA SER A 91 9.03 15.26 -15.75
C SER A 91 9.15 14.03 -16.67
N LYS A 92 9.16 12.83 -16.10
CA LYS A 92 9.19 11.53 -16.79
C LYS A 92 7.81 10.86 -16.87
N GLY A 93 6.75 11.51 -16.37
CA GLY A 93 5.39 10.95 -16.32
C GLY A 93 5.18 9.94 -15.20
N ILE A 94 6.04 9.94 -14.16
CA ILE A 94 5.96 9.03 -13.02
C ILE A 94 5.51 9.80 -11.79
N GLU A 95 4.50 9.27 -11.07
CA GLU A 95 4.09 9.80 -9.78
C GLU A 95 4.90 9.15 -8.64
N MET A 96 5.06 9.90 -7.55
CA MET A 96 5.77 9.41 -6.37
C MET A 96 4.89 9.46 -5.13
N GLY A 97 5.14 8.53 -4.23
CA GLY A 97 4.53 8.46 -2.92
C GLY A 97 5.44 7.86 -1.87
N CYS A 98 4.94 7.79 -0.66
CA CYS A 98 5.70 7.22 0.47
C CYS A 98 4.80 6.41 1.41
N TYR A 99 5.48 5.62 2.22
CA TYR A 99 4.92 4.79 3.28
C TYR A 99 5.01 5.51 4.63
N SER A 100 4.02 5.27 5.50
CA SER A 100 4.09 5.58 6.94
C SER A 100 3.38 4.50 7.75
N LEU A 101 3.86 4.25 8.97
CA LEU A 101 3.37 3.24 9.90
C LEU A 101 2.76 3.88 11.14
N LEU A 102 1.55 3.48 11.51
CA LEU A 102 0.88 3.96 12.73
C LEU A 102 1.00 3.00 13.92
N ALA A 103 0.69 1.72 13.73
CA ALA A 103 0.76 0.71 14.79
C ALA A 103 2.08 -0.06 14.77
N SER A 104 2.29 -0.93 15.75
CA SER A 104 3.54 -1.69 15.91
C SER A 104 4.79 -0.79 16.07
N ARG A 105 4.62 0.38 16.67
CA ARG A 105 5.70 1.33 16.93
C ARG A 105 5.53 1.98 18.30
N TRP A 106 6.63 2.15 18.99
CA TRP A 106 6.68 2.93 20.21
C TRP A 106 7.09 4.37 19.91
N ILE A 107 6.36 5.33 20.46
CA ILE A 107 6.69 6.77 20.39
C ILE A 107 7.14 7.24 21.78
N SER A 108 6.25 7.20 22.72
CA SER A 108 6.52 7.42 24.15
C SER A 108 5.43 6.74 24.97
N ASP A 109 5.72 6.61 26.26
CA ASP A 109 4.81 5.99 27.21
C ASP A 109 3.52 6.80 27.43
N GLU A 110 3.58 8.12 27.27
CA GLU A 110 2.46 9.03 27.49
C GLU A 110 1.43 8.97 26.38
N VAL A 111 1.83 8.58 25.16
CA VAL A 111 0.95 8.57 24.00
C VAL A 111 0.52 7.17 23.56
N ASP A 112 1.10 6.12 24.14
CA ASP A 112 0.70 4.75 23.83
C ASP A 112 -0.72 4.45 24.32
N VAL A 113 -1.44 3.57 23.61
CA VAL A 113 -2.78 3.16 24.03
C VAL A 113 -2.73 2.39 25.35
N ILE A 114 -3.77 2.50 26.16
CA ILE A 114 -3.95 1.69 27.37
C ILE A 114 -4.88 0.52 27.05
N ASN A 115 -4.36 -0.69 27.18
CA ASN A 115 -5.12 -1.92 27.00
C ASN A 115 -6.21 -2.03 28.08
N PRO A 116 -7.49 -2.17 27.71
CA PRO A 116 -8.59 -2.19 28.67
C PRO A 116 -8.64 -3.44 29.55
N GLU A 117 -8.02 -4.55 29.12
CA GLU A 117 -8.02 -5.80 29.87
C GLU A 117 -6.94 -5.81 30.97
N THR A 118 -5.79 -5.23 30.65
CA THR A 118 -4.63 -5.27 31.56
C THR A 118 -4.41 -3.97 32.32
N GLY A 119 -4.95 -2.86 31.83
CA GLY A 119 -4.69 -1.51 32.34
C GLY A 119 -3.26 -1.02 32.05
N HIS A 120 -2.49 -1.77 31.27
CA HIS A 120 -1.13 -1.41 30.88
C HIS A 120 -1.08 -0.85 29.47
N ARG A 121 0.06 -0.27 29.10
CA ARG A 121 0.33 0.25 27.75
C ARG A 121 0.42 -0.89 26.73
N GLY A 122 0.15 -0.53 25.50
CA GLY A 122 0.21 -1.42 24.35
C GLY A 122 -1.16 -1.82 23.82
N GLY A 123 -1.26 -1.87 22.51
CA GLY A 123 -2.46 -2.34 21.81
C GLY A 123 -2.67 -3.84 21.96
N MET A 124 -3.91 -4.28 21.85
CA MET A 124 -4.29 -5.68 21.98
C MET A 124 -3.74 -6.54 20.83
N THR A 125 -3.51 -5.93 19.66
CA THR A 125 -3.15 -6.66 18.44
C THR A 125 -1.69 -6.52 18.07
N PHE A 126 -1.13 -5.30 18.13
CA PHE A 126 0.17 -4.99 17.56
C PHE A 126 1.23 -4.59 18.59
N GLY A 127 0.97 -4.72 19.88
CA GLY A 127 1.87 -4.27 20.94
C GLY A 127 1.88 -2.75 21.05
N SER A 128 3.04 -2.09 21.11
CA SER A 128 3.10 -0.62 21.18
C SER A 128 2.36 0.00 20.01
N SER A 129 1.40 0.87 20.34
CA SER A 129 0.52 1.51 19.38
C SER A 129 0.15 2.91 19.89
N PRO A 130 0.68 3.98 19.27
CA PRO A 130 0.37 5.32 19.72
C PRO A 130 -1.12 5.64 19.50
N CYS A 131 -1.77 6.21 20.52
CA CYS A 131 -3.15 6.64 20.43
C CYS A 131 -3.27 7.86 19.49
N LEU A 132 -4.03 7.73 18.42
CA LEU A 132 -4.21 8.80 17.44
C LEU A 132 -5.07 9.96 17.97
N CYS A 133 -5.66 9.79 19.16
CA CYS A 133 -6.36 10.82 19.92
C CYS A 133 -5.51 11.41 21.04
N SER A 134 -4.21 11.18 21.06
CA SER A 134 -3.23 11.95 21.82
C SER A 134 -2.80 13.20 21.05
N ASP A 135 -2.11 14.13 21.73
CA ASP A 135 -1.54 15.31 21.06
C ASP A 135 -0.56 14.92 19.96
N TRP A 136 0.24 13.86 20.18
CA TRP A 136 1.13 13.32 19.15
C TRP A 136 0.34 12.89 17.89
N GLY A 137 -0.80 12.23 18.06
CA GLY A 137 -1.61 11.77 16.91
C GLY A 137 -2.07 12.95 16.04
N TYR A 138 -2.50 14.05 16.66
CA TYR A 138 -2.90 15.24 15.94
C TYR A 138 -1.72 15.91 15.22
N GLU A 139 -0.57 16.04 15.88
CA GLU A 139 0.67 16.51 15.24
C GLU A 139 1.09 15.62 14.08
N TYR A 140 0.99 14.30 14.22
CA TYR A 140 1.31 13.35 13.18
C TYR A 140 0.50 13.63 11.90
N PHE A 141 -0.81 13.76 12.02
CA PHE A 141 -1.67 14.04 10.86
C PHE A 141 -1.37 15.40 10.22
N ASP A 142 -1.08 16.41 11.00
CA ASP A 142 -0.67 17.73 10.50
C ASP A 142 0.69 17.68 9.79
N LYS A 143 1.65 16.91 10.30
CA LYS A 143 2.95 16.67 9.64
C LYS A 143 2.78 15.93 8.32
N ILE A 144 1.98 14.87 8.27
CA ILE A 144 1.70 14.14 7.04
C ILE A 144 1.08 15.06 6.00
N ARG A 145 0.04 15.83 6.35
CA ARG A 145 -0.58 16.80 5.45
C ARG A 145 0.46 17.80 4.92
N THR A 146 1.21 18.44 5.80
CA THR A 146 2.24 19.42 5.45
C THR A 146 3.31 18.82 4.53
N PHE A 147 3.73 17.58 4.79
CA PHE A 147 4.71 16.89 3.95
C PHE A 147 4.19 16.69 2.52
N PHE A 148 2.95 16.20 2.37
CA PHE A 148 2.33 16.01 1.05
C PHE A 148 2.12 17.34 0.31
N GLU A 149 1.67 18.38 0.99
CA GLU A 149 1.51 19.73 0.43
C GLU A 149 2.85 20.32 -0.08
N ARG A 150 3.93 20.15 0.71
CA ARG A 150 5.24 20.70 0.37
C ARG A 150 5.99 19.90 -0.69
N THR A 151 5.84 18.58 -0.71
CA THR A 151 6.55 17.71 -1.65
C THR A 151 5.80 17.49 -2.95
N GLY A 152 4.48 17.59 -2.94
CA GLY A 152 3.63 17.28 -4.08
C GLY A 152 3.48 15.79 -4.37
N MET A 153 3.84 14.88 -3.45
CA MET A 153 3.62 13.44 -3.62
C MET A 153 2.15 13.12 -3.89
N ARG A 154 1.89 12.06 -4.65
CA ARG A 154 0.55 11.66 -5.11
C ARG A 154 0.14 10.23 -4.73
N CYS A 155 0.89 9.59 -3.86
CA CYS A 155 0.52 8.30 -3.29
C CYS A 155 0.90 8.23 -1.81
N PHE A 156 -0.03 7.75 -1.00
CA PHE A 156 0.18 7.48 0.41
C PHE A 156 -0.09 6.01 0.72
N GLU A 157 0.94 5.28 1.13
CA GLU A 157 0.83 3.94 1.70
C GLU A 157 0.85 4.06 3.22
N HIS A 158 -0.27 3.76 3.86
CA HIS A 158 -0.45 3.96 5.29
C HIS A 158 -0.76 2.63 5.96
N ASP A 159 0.16 2.15 6.77
CA ASP A 159 0.10 0.87 7.44
C ASP A 159 -0.21 1.04 8.94
N GLY A 160 -0.79 -0.01 9.53
CA GLY A 160 -1.19 0.02 10.94
C GLY A 160 -2.34 1.00 11.24
N SER A 161 -2.98 1.54 10.22
CA SER A 161 -4.10 2.47 10.36
C SER A 161 -5.44 1.79 10.64
N TYR A 162 -5.52 0.47 10.67
CA TYR A 162 -6.73 -0.27 11.05
C TYR A 162 -7.61 0.58 11.97
N PRO A 163 -8.82 0.30 12.40
CA PRO A 163 -9.67 1.30 13.04
C PRO A 163 -9.06 1.99 14.30
N GLY A 164 -7.81 1.73 14.58
CA GLY A 164 -7.06 2.14 15.76
C GLY A 164 -7.21 1.09 16.88
N ASP A 165 -6.20 0.92 17.71
CA ASP A 165 -6.35 0.12 18.92
C ASP A 165 -7.29 0.80 19.90
N VAL A 166 -8.13 0.03 20.60
CA VAL A 166 -8.93 0.57 21.69
C VAL A 166 -8.03 1.15 22.79
N CYS A 167 -8.40 2.27 23.36
CA CYS A 167 -7.62 2.95 24.37
C CYS A 167 -8.46 3.28 25.61
N ALA A 168 -8.10 2.70 26.75
CA ALA A 168 -8.77 2.97 28.01
C ALA A 168 -8.22 4.20 28.76
N SER A 169 -7.23 4.90 28.19
CA SER A 169 -6.70 6.14 28.78
C SER A 169 -7.80 7.18 28.97
N THR A 170 -7.76 7.89 30.08
CA THR A 170 -8.60 9.07 30.35
C THR A 170 -7.79 10.37 30.35
N SER A 171 -6.48 10.25 30.03
CA SER A 171 -5.56 11.39 29.98
C SER A 171 -5.26 11.90 28.56
N HIS A 172 -5.62 11.15 27.53
CA HIS A 172 -5.46 11.61 26.15
C HIS A 172 -6.51 12.68 25.81
N ALA A 173 -6.05 13.77 25.18
CA ALA A 173 -6.85 15.00 25.06
C ALA A 173 -8.10 14.86 24.17
N HIS A 174 -8.10 13.92 23.21
CA HIS A 174 -9.09 13.90 22.14
C HIS A 174 -10.03 12.68 22.15
N HIS A 175 -10.11 11.97 23.27
CA HIS A 175 -11.16 11.01 23.60
C HIS A 175 -11.39 10.95 25.12
N LYS A 176 -12.51 10.36 25.55
CA LYS A 176 -12.91 10.30 26.96
C LYS A 176 -12.53 8.98 27.64
N GLY A 177 -12.07 7.99 26.87
CA GLY A 177 -11.72 6.66 27.34
C GLY A 177 -12.13 5.56 26.38
N LEU A 178 -12.29 4.34 26.88
CA LEU A 178 -12.59 3.15 26.08
C LEU A 178 -13.83 3.31 25.19
N ALA A 179 -14.88 3.97 25.66
CA ALA A 179 -16.17 4.02 24.97
C ALA A 179 -16.13 4.77 23.63
N ASP A 180 -15.22 5.72 23.47
CA ASP A 180 -15.18 6.58 22.29
C ASP A 180 -13.80 6.64 21.61
N SER A 181 -12.78 6.01 22.17
CA SER A 181 -11.40 6.10 21.68
C SER A 181 -11.25 5.60 20.24
N GLN A 182 -11.74 4.42 19.94
CA GLN A 182 -11.60 3.82 18.61
C GLN A 182 -12.37 4.61 17.54
N TRP A 183 -13.58 5.08 17.88
CA TRP A 183 -14.37 5.90 16.98
C TRP A 183 -13.70 7.24 16.66
N ASN A 184 -13.13 7.91 17.65
CA ASN A 184 -12.44 9.17 17.43
C ASN A 184 -11.15 8.99 16.63
N GLN A 185 -10.39 7.94 16.87
CA GLN A 185 -9.21 7.59 16.05
C GLN A 185 -9.62 7.32 14.60
N PHE A 186 -10.66 6.51 14.36
CA PHE A 186 -11.18 6.24 13.03
C PHE A 186 -11.60 7.52 12.29
N ARG A 187 -12.31 8.42 12.98
CA ARG A 187 -12.70 9.72 12.41
C ARG A 187 -11.49 10.54 11.99
N LYS A 188 -10.47 10.61 12.85
CA LYS A 188 -9.27 11.40 12.55
C LYS A 188 -8.51 10.87 11.32
N ILE A 189 -8.40 9.55 11.20
CA ILE A 189 -7.81 8.92 10.00
C ILE A 189 -8.66 9.24 8.75
N THR A 190 -9.98 9.13 8.84
CA THR A 190 -10.86 9.37 7.68
C THR A 190 -10.86 10.83 7.23
N GLU A 191 -10.69 11.79 8.14
CA GLU A 191 -10.48 13.21 7.80
C GLU A 191 -9.25 13.40 6.90
N LEU A 192 -8.13 12.76 7.24
CA LEU A 192 -6.92 12.78 6.41
C LEU A 192 -7.17 12.14 5.04
N TYR A 193 -7.82 10.99 4.99
CA TYR A 193 -8.06 10.28 3.72
C TYR A 193 -9.01 11.02 2.81
N HIS A 194 -10.06 11.65 3.34
CA HIS A 194 -10.94 12.51 2.55
C HIS A 194 -10.20 13.70 1.95
N TRP A 195 -9.34 14.35 2.75
CA TRP A 195 -8.50 15.42 2.24
C TRP A 195 -7.56 14.92 1.13
N MET A 196 -6.86 13.80 1.36
CA MET A 196 -5.96 13.21 0.35
C MET A 196 -6.71 12.89 -0.95
N ARG A 197 -7.91 12.32 -0.87
CA ARG A 197 -8.71 12.05 -2.08
C ARG A 197 -9.14 13.32 -2.78
N ALA A 198 -9.49 14.37 -2.06
CA ALA A 198 -9.82 15.66 -2.63
C ALA A 198 -8.62 16.30 -3.38
N GLU A 199 -7.41 16.08 -2.88
CA GLU A 199 -6.15 16.49 -3.52
C GLU A 199 -5.69 15.55 -4.66
N GLY A 200 -6.43 14.49 -4.97
CA GLY A 200 -6.07 13.51 -6.00
C GLY A 200 -4.91 12.60 -5.60
N ILE A 201 -4.70 12.37 -4.31
CA ILE A 201 -3.67 11.45 -3.79
C ILE A 201 -4.24 10.03 -3.76
N TYR A 202 -3.54 9.10 -4.39
CA TYR A 202 -3.87 7.67 -4.35
C TYR A 202 -3.62 7.11 -2.95
N LEU A 203 -4.59 6.34 -2.42
CA LEU A 203 -4.52 5.74 -1.09
C LEU A 203 -4.31 4.22 -1.15
N ASN A 204 -3.12 3.78 -0.85
CA ASN A 204 -2.79 2.36 -0.65
C ASN A 204 -2.83 2.04 0.85
N VAL A 205 -4.03 1.81 1.38
CA VAL A 205 -4.30 1.68 2.82
C VAL A 205 -5.23 0.49 3.10
N PRO A 206 -5.43 0.07 4.36
CA PRO A 206 -6.26 -1.08 4.71
C PRO A 206 -7.71 -1.00 4.21
N ASP A 207 -8.33 -2.15 4.09
CA ASP A 207 -9.69 -2.37 3.63
C ASP A 207 -10.79 -1.75 4.50
N PHE A 208 -10.50 -1.41 5.75
CA PHE A 208 -11.43 -0.70 6.64
C PHE A 208 -11.83 0.70 6.13
N TYR A 209 -11.06 1.25 5.22
CA TYR A 209 -11.21 2.62 4.72
C TYR A 209 -11.65 2.69 3.26
N PHE A 210 -12.13 1.59 2.66
CA PHE A 210 -12.55 1.60 1.25
C PHE A 210 -13.64 2.63 0.94
N LEU A 211 -14.52 2.93 1.89
CA LEU A 211 -15.53 4.00 1.75
C LEU A 211 -14.96 5.40 1.92
N ASN A 212 -13.73 5.52 2.42
CA ASN A 212 -13.05 6.80 2.66
C ASN A 212 -11.94 7.07 1.66
N GLY A 213 -11.88 6.30 0.57
CA GLY A 213 -10.93 6.52 -0.51
C GLY A 213 -9.84 5.46 -0.67
N SER A 214 -9.78 4.45 0.22
CA SER A 214 -8.85 3.34 0.07
C SER A 214 -9.18 2.49 -1.15
N THR A 215 -8.14 2.06 -1.85
CA THR A 215 -8.27 1.13 -2.97
C THR A 215 -8.38 -0.34 -2.53
N LYS A 216 -8.09 -0.66 -1.27
CA LYS A 216 -8.26 -2.01 -0.72
C LYS A 216 -9.70 -2.23 -0.26
N THR A 217 -10.24 -3.43 -0.50
CA THR A 217 -11.67 -3.70 -0.25
C THR A 217 -11.96 -4.84 0.73
N SER A 218 -11.02 -5.75 1.01
CA SER A 218 -11.35 -6.89 1.87
C SER A 218 -10.19 -7.62 2.52
N ILE A 219 -8.97 -7.45 2.06
CA ILE A 219 -7.82 -8.22 2.60
C ILE A 219 -6.86 -7.33 3.38
N GLY A 220 -6.82 -6.03 3.10
CA GLY A 220 -5.82 -5.13 3.65
C GLY A 220 -4.42 -5.49 3.17
N TYR A 221 -3.44 -5.34 4.05
CA TYR A 221 -2.07 -5.76 3.80
C TYR A 221 -1.92 -7.25 4.08
N ARG A 222 -1.79 -8.05 3.04
CA ARG A 222 -1.49 -9.49 3.14
C ARG A 222 -0.07 -9.74 2.69
N GLU A 223 0.82 -9.82 3.63
CA GLU A 223 2.24 -9.99 3.43
C GLU A 223 2.60 -11.46 3.22
N THR A 224 1.86 -12.09 2.36
CA THR A 224 2.17 -13.45 1.90
C THR A 224 3.31 -13.38 0.88
N ASN A 225 4.08 -14.41 0.76
CA ASN A 225 5.26 -14.54 -0.12
C ASN A 225 6.56 -13.88 0.38
N TRP A 226 6.60 -13.21 1.50
CA TRP A 226 7.82 -12.54 1.98
C TRP A 226 9.03 -13.46 2.12
N SER A 227 8.80 -14.67 2.59
CA SER A 227 9.86 -15.64 2.90
C SER A 227 9.68 -17.01 2.25
N LEU A 228 8.65 -17.16 1.42
CA LEU A 228 8.44 -18.42 0.71
C LEU A 228 9.50 -18.59 -0.39
N PRO A 229 10.02 -19.80 -0.62
CA PRO A 229 10.82 -20.10 -1.82
C PRO A 229 10.07 -19.72 -3.10
N ARG A 230 10.80 -19.31 -4.16
CA ARG A 230 10.22 -18.82 -5.42
C ARG A 230 9.17 -19.74 -6.04
N ASP A 231 9.40 -21.06 -6.03
CA ASP A 231 8.42 -22.03 -6.52
C ASP A 231 7.10 -21.99 -5.74
N ARG A 232 7.16 -21.77 -4.42
CA ARG A 232 6.01 -21.63 -3.55
C ARG A 232 5.30 -20.30 -3.75
N GLN A 233 6.06 -19.23 -3.98
CA GLN A 233 5.49 -17.93 -4.34
C GLN A 233 4.65 -18.03 -5.62
N LEU A 234 5.13 -18.71 -6.65
CA LEU A 234 4.38 -18.92 -7.90
C LEU A 234 3.06 -19.66 -7.68
N MET A 235 3.08 -20.73 -6.88
CA MET A 235 1.88 -21.50 -6.54
C MET A 235 0.88 -20.66 -5.74
N HIS A 236 1.36 -19.96 -4.73
CA HIS A 236 0.55 -19.17 -3.83
C HIS A 236 -0.07 -17.96 -4.54
N THR A 237 0.71 -17.23 -5.33
CA THR A 237 0.23 -16.10 -6.13
C THR A 237 -0.85 -16.56 -7.11
N ARG A 238 -0.65 -17.67 -7.79
CA ARG A 238 -1.65 -18.24 -8.70
C ARG A 238 -2.97 -18.56 -7.99
N GLN A 239 -2.91 -19.17 -6.81
CA GLN A 239 -4.12 -19.49 -6.04
C GLN A 239 -4.85 -18.24 -5.57
N LEU A 240 -4.14 -17.28 -5.02
CA LEU A 240 -4.72 -16.01 -4.57
C LEU A 240 -5.37 -15.24 -5.72
N ASN A 241 -4.71 -15.20 -6.88
CA ASN A 241 -5.24 -14.52 -8.06
C ASN A 241 -6.50 -15.20 -8.61
N TYR A 242 -6.55 -16.53 -8.56
CA TYR A 242 -7.75 -17.27 -8.89
C TYR A 242 -8.92 -16.91 -7.97
N ASP A 243 -8.70 -16.93 -6.65
CA ASP A 243 -9.73 -16.59 -5.67
C ASP A 243 -10.22 -15.15 -5.85
N CYS A 244 -9.32 -14.19 -6.09
CA CYS A 244 -9.68 -12.79 -6.33
C CYS A 244 -10.46 -12.60 -7.63
N THR A 245 -10.19 -13.39 -8.66
CA THR A 245 -10.91 -13.29 -9.92
C THR A 245 -12.37 -13.75 -9.81
N TRP A 246 -12.61 -14.83 -9.08
CA TRP A 246 -13.92 -15.49 -9.05
C TRP A 246 -14.78 -15.14 -7.84
N GLU A 247 -14.18 -14.84 -6.70
CA GLU A 247 -14.91 -14.66 -5.45
C GLU A 247 -14.88 -13.21 -4.93
N ARG A 248 -13.98 -12.39 -5.46
CA ARG A 248 -13.73 -11.04 -5.00
C ARG A 248 -13.48 -10.10 -6.17
N ILE A 249 -12.84 -8.98 -5.89
CA ILE A 249 -12.33 -8.05 -6.91
C ILE A 249 -10.80 -7.96 -6.83
N PRO A 250 -10.12 -7.56 -7.91
CA PRO A 250 -8.65 -7.47 -7.92
C PRO A 250 -8.06 -6.61 -6.80
N SER A 251 -8.70 -5.50 -6.45
CA SER A 251 -8.28 -4.63 -5.35
C SER A 251 -8.40 -5.24 -3.95
N SER A 252 -9.02 -6.40 -3.79
CA SER A 252 -9.05 -7.11 -2.51
C SER A 252 -7.77 -7.88 -2.21
N LEU A 253 -6.83 -7.95 -3.15
CA LEU A 253 -5.54 -8.59 -2.96
C LEU A 253 -4.40 -7.59 -3.08
N TRP A 254 -3.42 -7.72 -2.19
CA TRP A 254 -2.12 -7.10 -2.27
C TRP A 254 -1.06 -8.19 -2.29
N SER A 255 -0.55 -8.50 -3.49
CA SER A 255 0.44 -9.55 -3.69
C SER A 255 1.85 -9.01 -3.49
N PHE A 256 2.61 -9.62 -2.58
CA PHE A 256 3.98 -9.25 -2.32
C PHE A 256 4.94 -10.00 -3.26
N VAL A 257 5.82 -9.25 -3.93
CA VAL A 257 6.87 -9.79 -4.81
C VAL A 257 8.23 -9.29 -4.31
N PRO A 258 8.94 -10.09 -3.48
CA PRO A 258 10.19 -9.68 -2.88
C PRO A 258 11.33 -9.74 -3.91
N LEU A 259 11.72 -8.59 -4.46
CA LEU A 259 12.91 -8.52 -5.31
C LEU A 259 14.17 -8.69 -4.47
N VAL A 260 14.17 -8.13 -3.25
CA VAL A 260 15.23 -8.30 -2.25
C VAL A 260 14.66 -8.82 -0.93
N GLU A 261 15.50 -9.40 -0.10
CA GLU A 261 15.10 -9.93 1.20
C GLU A 261 14.54 -8.85 2.12
N TYR A 262 13.53 -9.24 2.90
CA TYR A 262 12.97 -8.39 3.95
C TYR A 262 12.68 -9.18 5.24
N HIS A 263 11.89 -10.23 5.20
CA HIS A 263 11.46 -11.01 6.37
C HIS A 263 11.98 -12.45 6.37
N GLY A 264 13.23 -12.66 6.02
CA GLY A 264 13.83 -13.97 5.94
C GLY A 264 13.53 -14.69 4.62
N GLY A 265 13.79 -16.00 4.59
CA GLY A 265 13.72 -16.80 3.36
C GLY A 265 15.00 -16.75 2.53
N GLY A 266 15.86 -15.76 2.72
CA GLY A 266 17.16 -15.63 2.08
C GLY A 266 17.11 -15.67 0.56
N ALA A 267 18.19 -16.10 -0.07
CA ALA A 267 18.31 -16.17 -1.53
C ALA A 267 17.27 -17.07 -2.23
N ALA A 268 16.63 -18.00 -1.52
CA ALA A 268 15.59 -18.84 -2.09
C ALA A 268 14.27 -18.09 -2.30
N ALA A 269 14.04 -17.02 -1.53
CA ALA A 269 12.80 -16.24 -1.54
C ALA A 269 12.88 -14.99 -2.42
N THR A 270 14.07 -14.48 -2.74
CA THR A 270 14.27 -13.22 -3.46
C THR A 270 14.46 -13.44 -4.97
N LEU A 271 14.18 -12.42 -5.75
CA LEU A 271 14.31 -12.45 -7.22
C LEU A 271 15.61 -11.81 -7.71
N GLU A 272 16.33 -11.03 -6.86
CA GLU A 272 17.66 -10.53 -7.23
C GLU A 272 18.71 -11.66 -7.14
N PRO A 273 19.66 -11.74 -8.13
CA PRO A 273 19.74 -10.93 -9.35
C PRO A 273 18.65 -11.30 -10.35
N LEU A 274 17.96 -10.29 -10.91
CA LEU A 274 16.75 -10.51 -11.74
C LEU A 274 17.04 -11.35 -12.99
N ARG A 275 18.23 -11.23 -13.58
CA ARG A 275 18.66 -12.03 -14.75
C ARG A 275 18.73 -13.53 -14.45
N GLU A 276 19.05 -13.91 -13.23
CA GLU A 276 19.17 -15.31 -12.82
C GLU A 276 17.81 -15.94 -12.53
N HIS A 277 16.82 -15.11 -12.21
CA HIS A 277 15.46 -15.54 -11.86
C HIS A 277 14.40 -14.93 -12.80
N LEU A 278 14.79 -14.64 -14.05
CA LEU A 278 13.91 -13.98 -15.03
C LEU A 278 12.63 -14.77 -15.31
N SER A 279 12.71 -16.11 -15.32
CA SER A 279 11.55 -16.98 -15.55
C SER A 279 10.49 -16.81 -14.46
N GLU A 280 10.89 -16.85 -13.20
CA GLU A 280 10.02 -16.68 -12.05
C GLU A 280 9.49 -15.25 -11.97
N TYR A 281 10.35 -14.25 -12.18
CA TYR A 281 9.98 -12.84 -12.19
C TYR A 281 8.90 -12.54 -13.23
N ARG A 282 9.14 -12.98 -14.48
CA ARG A 282 8.15 -12.84 -15.56
C ARG A 282 6.85 -13.57 -15.26
N THR A 283 6.92 -14.78 -14.69
CA THR A 283 5.73 -15.56 -14.34
C THR A 283 4.91 -14.88 -13.26
N LEU A 284 5.53 -14.35 -12.21
CA LEU A 284 4.84 -13.57 -11.17
C LEU A 284 4.17 -12.32 -11.75
N MET A 285 4.84 -11.59 -12.64
CA MET A 285 4.23 -10.45 -13.33
C MET A 285 3.01 -10.85 -14.14
N VAL A 286 3.13 -11.91 -14.97
CA VAL A 286 2.00 -12.41 -15.79
C VAL A 286 0.83 -12.87 -14.92
N GLN A 287 1.09 -13.53 -13.80
CA GLN A 287 0.05 -13.95 -12.86
C GLN A 287 -0.69 -12.75 -12.25
N ASN A 288 0.05 -11.77 -11.72
CA ASN A 288 -0.53 -10.60 -11.06
C ASN A 288 -1.27 -9.69 -12.05
N TYR A 289 -0.61 -9.26 -13.10
CA TYR A 289 -1.25 -8.38 -14.10
C TYR A 289 -2.34 -9.08 -14.90
N GLY A 290 -2.19 -10.38 -15.16
CA GLY A 290 -3.23 -11.19 -15.79
C GLY A 290 -4.50 -11.28 -14.97
N ALA A 291 -4.42 -11.23 -13.65
CA ALA A 291 -5.56 -11.16 -12.75
C ALA A 291 -6.01 -9.72 -12.44
N GLY A 292 -5.27 -8.70 -12.86
CA GLY A 292 -5.51 -7.30 -12.53
C GLY A 292 -5.19 -6.96 -11.07
N VAL A 293 -4.33 -7.75 -10.42
CA VAL A 293 -3.97 -7.61 -9.01
C VAL A 293 -2.88 -6.55 -8.85
N GLN A 294 -3.04 -5.69 -7.87
CA GLN A 294 -1.97 -4.79 -7.43
C GLN A 294 -0.88 -5.59 -6.72
N ALA A 295 0.33 -5.56 -7.26
CA ALA A 295 1.46 -6.25 -6.68
C ALA A 295 2.52 -5.27 -6.16
N CYS A 296 3.05 -5.60 -4.99
CA CYS A 296 4.17 -4.89 -4.38
C CYS A 296 5.48 -5.50 -4.89
N TYR A 297 5.99 -5.00 -6.01
CA TYR A 297 7.34 -5.31 -6.48
C TYR A 297 8.32 -4.50 -5.63
N ARG A 298 8.87 -5.12 -4.60
CA ARG A 298 9.67 -4.42 -3.61
C ARG A 298 11.16 -4.68 -3.80
N GLY A 299 11.91 -3.64 -4.17
CA GLY A 299 13.35 -3.73 -4.39
C GLY A 299 13.96 -2.41 -4.87
N PRO A 300 15.26 -2.43 -5.23
CA PRO A 300 15.97 -1.23 -5.65
C PRO A 300 15.77 -0.88 -7.14
N ARG A 301 15.21 -1.78 -7.95
CA ARG A 301 15.13 -1.64 -9.42
C ARG A 301 14.11 -2.59 -10.04
N LEU A 302 13.76 -2.34 -11.30
CA LEU A 302 12.84 -3.18 -12.10
C LEU A 302 13.57 -4.15 -13.03
N TYR A 303 14.81 -3.85 -13.43
CA TYR A 303 15.62 -4.70 -14.30
C TYR A 303 17.10 -4.48 -14.03
N ASP A 304 17.92 -5.47 -14.41
CA ASP A 304 19.38 -5.47 -14.26
C ASP A 304 20.12 -5.75 -15.58
N THR A 305 19.42 -6.20 -16.62
CA THR A 305 19.96 -6.42 -17.97
C THR A 305 18.96 -5.99 -19.04
N PRO A 306 19.41 -5.85 -20.33
CA PRO A 306 18.50 -5.61 -21.45
C PRO A 306 17.41 -6.68 -21.60
N GLU A 307 17.71 -7.94 -21.30
CA GLU A 307 16.78 -9.07 -21.39
C GLU A 307 15.70 -8.96 -20.31
N THR A 308 16.07 -8.64 -19.07
CA THR A 308 15.09 -8.43 -17.99
C THR A 308 14.24 -7.20 -18.27
N LYS A 309 14.81 -6.11 -18.80
CA LYS A 309 14.06 -4.94 -19.26
C LYS A 309 13.02 -5.32 -20.31
N ALA A 310 13.43 -6.06 -21.35
CA ALA A 310 12.53 -6.46 -22.41
C ALA A 310 11.34 -7.29 -21.91
N ALA A 311 11.57 -8.19 -20.95
CA ALA A 311 10.53 -8.99 -20.34
C ALA A 311 9.54 -8.14 -19.52
N VAL A 312 10.03 -7.15 -18.77
CA VAL A 312 9.16 -6.21 -18.04
C VAL A 312 8.30 -5.40 -19.00
N VAL A 313 8.91 -4.81 -20.04
CA VAL A 313 8.20 -4.03 -21.08
C VAL A 313 7.11 -4.88 -21.74
N GLU A 314 7.44 -6.12 -22.16
CA GLU A 314 6.47 -7.03 -22.80
C GLU A 314 5.22 -7.24 -21.94
N VAL A 315 5.41 -7.53 -20.65
CA VAL A 315 4.28 -7.81 -19.75
C VAL A 315 3.48 -6.55 -19.47
N ILE A 316 4.13 -5.42 -19.24
CA ILE A 316 3.45 -4.14 -18.95
C ILE A 316 2.68 -3.64 -20.18
N ASP A 317 3.26 -3.69 -21.37
CA ASP A 317 2.57 -3.31 -22.61
C ASP A 317 1.35 -4.18 -22.87
N TRP A 318 1.49 -5.50 -22.65
CA TRP A 318 0.36 -6.41 -22.74
C TRP A 318 -0.73 -6.05 -21.73
N TYR A 319 -0.38 -5.82 -20.46
CA TYR A 319 -1.34 -5.47 -19.43
C TYR A 319 -2.06 -4.16 -19.72
N LYS A 320 -1.35 -3.11 -20.15
CA LYS A 320 -1.95 -1.80 -20.48
C LYS A 320 -2.99 -1.89 -21.59
N ARG A 321 -2.82 -2.79 -22.57
CA ARG A 321 -3.80 -3.01 -23.65
C ARG A 321 -5.12 -3.61 -23.14
N TYR A 322 -5.07 -4.39 -22.07
CA TYR A 322 -6.21 -5.15 -21.57
C TYR A 322 -6.70 -4.70 -20.19
N ARG A 323 -6.01 -3.75 -19.57
CA ARG A 323 -6.32 -3.28 -18.21
C ARG A 323 -7.77 -2.84 -18.04
N GLU A 324 -8.33 -2.08 -18.96
CA GLU A 324 -9.71 -1.62 -18.90
C GLU A 324 -10.70 -2.78 -18.96
N ILE A 325 -10.44 -3.75 -19.83
CA ILE A 325 -11.27 -4.97 -19.92
C ILE A 325 -11.19 -5.75 -18.62
N ARG A 326 -9.99 -5.90 -18.06
CA ARG A 326 -9.79 -6.61 -16.78
C ARG A 326 -10.48 -5.92 -15.61
N ASN A 327 -10.54 -4.59 -15.62
CA ASN A 327 -11.17 -3.79 -14.58
C ASN A 327 -12.66 -3.50 -14.85
N SER A 328 -13.21 -3.98 -15.97
CA SER A 328 -14.63 -3.81 -16.29
C SER A 328 -15.53 -4.75 -15.47
N ASP A 329 -16.82 -4.43 -15.46
CA ASP A 329 -17.87 -5.25 -14.87
C ASP A 329 -18.23 -6.43 -15.79
#